data_819737910ac6ea9767665af6d626a176
#
_entry.id   819737910ac6ea9767665af6d626a176
#
_cell.length_a   1.000
_cell.length_b   1.000
_cell.length_c   1.000
_cell.angle_alpha   90.00
_cell.angle_beta   90.00
_cell.angle_gamma   90.00
#
_symmetry.space_group_name_H-M   'P 1'
#
loop_
_entity.id
_entity.type
_entity.pdbx_description
1 polymer ?
#
loop_
_entity_poly.entity_id
_entity_poly.type
_entity_poly.pdbx_seq_one_letter_code
_entity_poly.pdbx_strand_id
1 'polypeptide(L)'
;NSVDFSVAQSRERLIYIAIRNDIEEDYAITPMQIFQEIKENNKNRPHYVLKDALEAIKPLQAPRIKNTNEIDNEVTGKKIDNNTFVGNENPYLRLINGGKAEPILYNHKARYLNDVNYKIYKLLDQGNDAADPKVKGIMPYENRLHCFKDKYYKLIADKPSRTITAHLRMDCHSHIHPFQVRAITPREAARCQSFPDDYMFLGAYLKTYMQIGNAVPCLMAKGIAETIKKYL
;
A
#
# COMPACT_ATOMS: atom_id res chain seq x y z
N ASN A 1 8.19 -8.00 -10.51
CA ASN A 1 7.44 -7.72 -9.28
C ASN A 1 7.90 -6.39 -8.69
N SER A 2 7.03 -5.66 -7.99
CA SER A 2 7.41 -4.37 -7.36
C SER A 2 8.42 -4.54 -6.22
N VAL A 3 8.50 -5.71 -5.59
CA VAL A 3 9.50 -6.02 -4.55
C VAL A 3 10.93 -5.83 -5.07
N ASP A 4 11.18 -6.14 -6.34
CA ASP A 4 12.50 -6.01 -6.99
C ASP A 4 12.96 -4.54 -7.09
N PHE A 5 12.07 -3.59 -6.85
CA PHE A 5 12.31 -2.14 -6.85
C PHE A 5 12.27 -1.52 -5.44
N SER A 6 12.52 -2.30 -4.41
CA SER A 6 12.45 -1.86 -3.00
C SER A 6 11.07 -1.39 -2.53
N VAL A 7 9.99 -1.84 -3.16
CA VAL A 7 8.63 -1.51 -2.73
C VAL A 7 8.17 -2.50 -1.65
N ALA A 8 7.61 -2.00 -0.55
CA ALA A 8 7.11 -2.83 0.56
C ALA A 8 5.79 -3.57 0.23
N GLN A 9 5.60 -3.94 -1.03
CA GLN A 9 4.41 -4.60 -1.55
C GLN A 9 4.79 -5.58 -2.64
N SER A 10 4.19 -6.76 -2.63
CA SER A 10 4.25 -7.70 -3.75
C SER A 10 3.14 -7.39 -4.75
N ARG A 11 3.53 -6.83 -5.91
CA ARG A 11 2.62 -6.44 -7.00
C ARG A 11 3.23 -6.82 -8.33
N GLU A 12 2.62 -7.76 -8.99
CA GLU A 12 2.99 -8.17 -10.35
C GLU A 12 2.20 -7.37 -11.37
N ARG A 13 2.89 -6.89 -12.40
CA ARG A 13 2.26 -6.19 -13.54
C ARG A 13 2.98 -6.57 -14.82
N LEU A 14 2.19 -6.70 -15.87
CA LEU A 14 2.71 -6.79 -17.22
C LEU A 14 3.15 -5.40 -17.67
N ILE A 15 4.35 -5.32 -18.21
CA ILE A 15 4.95 -4.09 -18.73
C ILE A 15 5.18 -4.29 -20.21
N TYR A 16 4.80 -3.33 -21.02
CA TYR A 16 5.08 -3.28 -22.45
C TYR A 16 6.07 -2.17 -22.73
N ILE A 17 7.11 -2.46 -23.47
CA ILE A 17 8.08 -1.48 -23.98
C ILE A 17 8.01 -1.55 -25.50
N ALA A 18 7.74 -0.39 -26.13
CA ALA A 18 7.84 -0.20 -27.57
C ALA A 18 8.88 0.87 -27.85
N ILE A 19 9.74 0.63 -28.81
CA ILE A 19 10.80 1.55 -29.22
C ILE A 19 10.45 2.01 -30.64
N ARG A 20 10.61 3.29 -30.93
CA ARG A 20 10.50 3.84 -32.28
C ARG A 20 11.69 3.34 -33.11
N ASN A 21 11.47 2.97 -34.37
CA ASN A 21 12.46 2.31 -35.21
C ASN A 21 13.78 3.10 -35.36
N ASP A 22 13.69 4.42 -35.50
CA ASP A 22 14.89 5.29 -35.59
C ASP A 22 15.73 5.27 -34.31
N ILE A 23 15.10 5.20 -33.13
CA ILE A 23 15.81 5.05 -31.86
C ILE A 23 16.45 3.67 -31.74
N GLU A 24 15.78 2.63 -32.23
CA GLU A 24 16.33 1.25 -32.27
C GLU A 24 17.60 1.20 -33.14
N GLU A 25 17.57 1.88 -34.29
CA GLU A 25 18.72 1.98 -35.20
C GLU A 25 19.86 2.82 -34.60
N ASP A 26 19.56 4.02 -34.09
CA ASP A 26 20.54 4.98 -33.56
C ASP A 26 21.30 4.47 -32.35
N TYR A 27 20.63 3.74 -31.44
CA TYR A 27 21.23 3.19 -30.22
C TYR A 27 21.58 1.72 -30.31
N ALA A 28 21.25 1.04 -31.41
CA ALA A 28 21.43 -0.40 -31.62
C ALA A 28 20.87 -1.23 -30.42
N ILE A 29 19.68 -0.83 -29.91
CA ILE A 29 19.06 -1.41 -28.73
C ILE A 29 17.70 -2.01 -29.04
N THR A 30 17.41 -3.15 -28.44
CA THR A 30 16.14 -3.84 -28.55
C THR A 30 15.32 -3.73 -27.25
N PRO A 31 13.97 -3.86 -27.31
CA PRO A 31 13.13 -3.93 -26.11
C PRO A 31 13.60 -4.97 -25.09
N MET A 32 14.11 -6.11 -25.55
CA MET A 32 14.62 -7.17 -24.68
C MET A 32 15.85 -6.73 -23.88
N GLN A 33 16.78 -6.01 -24.50
CA GLN A 33 17.95 -5.46 -23.81
C GLN A 33 17.56 -4.45 -22.75
N ILE A 34 16.58 -3.57 -23.03
CA ILE A 34 16.04 -2.65 -22.01
C ILE A 34 15.46 -3.42 -20.82
N PHE A 35 14.70 -4.50 -21.05
CA PHE A 35 14.18 -5.33 -19.96
C PHE A 35 15.30 -5.97 -19.14
N GLN A 36 16.36 -6.46 -19.79
CA GLN A 36 17.52 -7.03 -19.11
C GLN A 36 18.23 -5.97 -18.25
N GLU A 37 18.45 -4.77 -18.78
CA GLU A 37 19.04 -3.67 -18.02
C GLU A 37 18.18 -3.25 -16.84
N ILE A 38 16.86 -3.13 -17.01
CA ILE A 38 15.95 -2.84 -15.90
C ILE A 38 16.13 -3.87 -14.80
N LYS A 39 16.20 -5.15 -15.16
CA LYS A 39 16.38 -6.23 -14.20
C LYS A 39 17.73 -6.16 -13.49
N GLU A 40 18.82 -5.97 -14.21
CA GLU A 40 20.17 -5.90 -13.63
C GLU A 40 20.35 -4.65 -12.75
N ASN A 41 19.86 -3.48 -13.18
CA ASN A 41 19.95 -2.23 -12.41
C ASN A 41 19.18 -2.28 -11.06
N ASN A 42 18.24 -3.22 -10.92
CA ASN A 42 17.42 -3.34 -9.72
C ASN A 42 17.68 -4.62 -8.91
N LYS A 43 18.55 -5.52 -9.38
CA LYS A 43 18.80 -6.85 -8.82
C LYS A 43 19.24 -6.86 -7.35
N ASN A 44 20.03 -5.88 -6.93
CA ASN A 44 20.62 -5.83 -5.60
C ASN A 44 19.96 -4.75 -4.71
N ARG A 45 18.77 -4.31 -5.03
CA ARG A 45 18.04 -3.35 -4.20
C ARG A 45 17.59 -4.01 -2.89
N PRO A 46 17.61 -3.27 -1.76
CA PRO A 46 17.11 -3.80 -0.49
C PRO A 46 15.61 -4.14 -0.60
N HIS A 47 15.21 -5.21 0.08
CA HIS A 47 13.80 -5.62 0.17
C HIS A 47 13.21 -5.11 1.49
N TYR A 48 12.01 -4.59 1.40
CA TYR A 48 11.26 -4.07 2.54
C TYR A 48 9.95 -4.83 2.74
N VAL A 49 9.47 -4.84 3.96
CA VAL A 49 8.26 -5.53 4.37
C VAL A 49 7.19 -4.54 4.83
N LEU A 50 5.98 -5.02 5.06
CA LEU A 50 4.85 -4.16 5.43
C LEU A 50 5.13 -3.30 6.67
N LYS A 51 5.75 -3.86 7.72
CA LYS A 51 6.05 -3.09 8.93
C LYS A 51 6.89 -1.85 8.66
N ASP A 52 7.82 -1.91 7.68
CA ASP A 52 8.66 -0.76 7.34
C ASP A 52 7.82 0.41 6.79
N ALA A 53 6.71 0.11 6.10
CA ALA A 53 5.75 1.12 5.63
C ALA A 53 4.80 1.62 6.73
N LEU A 54 4.63 0.86 7.81
CA LEU A 54 3.70 1.17 8.90
C LEU A 54 4.39 1.81 10.13
N GLU A 55 5.71 1.90 10.15
CA GLU A 55 6.46 2.52 11.23
C GLU A 55 6.39 4.05 11.19
N ALA A 56 6.82 4.67 12.29
CA ALA A 56 6.92 6.12 12.46
C ALA A 56 5.61 6.88 12.10
N ILE A 57 4.47 6.29 12.40
CA ILE A 57 3.16 6.88 12.16
C ILE A 57 2.26 6.68 13.39
N LYS A 58 1.44 7.68 13.71
CA LYS A 58 0.52 7.68 14.85
C LYS A 58 -0.45 6.49 14.78
N PRO A 59 -0.60 5.70 15.86
CA PRO A 59 -1.61 4.66 15.91
C PRO A 59 -3.01 5.26 15.94
N LEU A 60 -3.96 4.63 15.25
CA LEU A 60 -5.34 5.10 15.16
C LEU A 60 -6.34 4.02 15.57
N GLN A 61 -7.53 4.45 15.94
CA GLN A 61 -8.68 3.56 16.15
C GLN A 61 -9.67 3.70 14.99
N ALA A 62 -10.37 2.64 14.66
CA ALA A 62 -11.45 2.70 13.68
C ALA A 62 -12.63 3.48 14.26
N PRO A 63 -13.20 4.48 13.54
CA PRO A 63 -14.45 5.11 13.94
C PRO A 63 -15.56 4.06 13.99
N ARG A 64 -16.40 4.15 15.06
CA ARG A 64 -17.51 3.21 15.31
C ARG A 64 -18.87 3.77 14.92
N ILE A 65 -18.91 5.04 14.54
CA ILE A 65 -20.13 5.74 14.07
C ILE A 65 -20.10 5.76 12.55
N LYS A 66 -21.18 5.30 11.92
CA LYS A 66 -21.30 5.29 10.46
C LYS A 66 -21.26 6.72 9.89
N ASN A 67 -20.75 6.89 8.68
CA ASN A 67 -20.63 8.16 7.96
C ASN A 67 -19.72 9.22 8.62
N THR A 68 -18.76 8.81 9.45
CA THR A 68 -17.80 9.70 10.08
C THR A 68 -16.39 9.68 9.44
N ASN A 69 -16.24 9.02 8.29
CA ASN A 69 -14.95 8.92 7.62
C ASN A 69 -14.35 10.27 7.18
N GLU A 70 -15.17 11.29 6.98
CA GLU A 70 -14.73 12.64 6.60
C GLU A 70 -14.49 13.55 7.82
N ILE A 71 -14.87 13.12 9.04
CA ILE A 71 -14.71 13.92 10.26
C ILE A 71 -13.31 13.72 10.83
N ASP A 72 -12.51 14.77 10.89
CA ASP A 72 -11.16 14.74 11.44
C ASP A 72 -11.17 14.79 12.98
N ASN A 73 -10.38 13.93 13.62
CA ASN A 73 -10.15 13.95 15.07
C ASN A 73 -8.85 13.21 15.43
N GLU A 74 -8.42 13.34 16.71
CA GLU A 74 -7.15 12.76 17.17
C GLU A 74 -7.15 11.24 17.26
N VAL A 75 -8.31 10.61 17.45
CA VAL A 75 -8.44 9.16 17.67
C VAL A 75 -8.49 8.40 16.35
N THR A 76 -9.25 8.90 15.40
CA THR A 76 -9.48 8.23 14.10
C THR A 76 -8.63 8.79 12.96
N GLY A 77 -7.88 9.85 13.24
CA GLY A 77 -6.96 10.48 12.29
C GLY A 77 -7.55 11.67 11.55
N LYS A 78 -6.70 12.32 10.77
CA LYS A 78 -6.99 13.54 10.03
C LYS A 78 -6.55 13.42 8.57
N LYS A 79 -7.19 14.22 7.71
CA LYS A 79 -6.80 14.34 6.31
C LYS A 79 -5.46 15.06 6.17
N ILE A 80 -5.21 16.05 7.01
CA ILE A 80 -3.95 16.77 7.16
C ILE A 80 -3.59 16.78 8.64
N ASP A 81 -2.43 16.27 9.00
CA ASP A 81 -1.99 16.20 10.39
C ASP A 81 -0.54 16.68 10.53
N ASN A 82 -0.30 17.63 11.42
CA ASN A 82 1.00 18.25 11.67
C ASN A 82 1.83 17.52 12.75
N ASN A 83 1.28 16.48 13.40
CA ASN A 83 1.89 15.78 14.53
C ASN A 83 1.81 14.25 14.37
N THR A 84 2.30 13.75 13.28
CA THR A 84 2.02 12.37 12.88
C THR A 84 3.16 11.40 13.04
N PHE A 85 4.41 11.91 13.04
CA PHE A 85 5.55 11.04 13.20
C PHE A 85 5.75 10.66 14.68
N VAL A 86 5.79 9.35 14.92
CA VAL A 86 6.08 8.77 16.24
C VAL A 86 7.31 7.88 16.08
N GLY A 87 8.43 8.31 16.65
CA GLY A 87 9.69 7.58 16.56
C GLY A 87 10.60 8.05 15.42
N ASN A 88 11.57 7.23 15.06
CA ASN A 88 12.57 7.54 14.03
C ASN A 88 12.16 6.97 12.68
N GLU A 89 12.49 7.66 11.60
CA GLU A 89 12.36 7.13 10.25
C GLU A 89 13.31 5.93 10.05
N ASN A 90 12.75 4.86 9.52
CA ASN A 90 13.52 3.70 9.08
C ASN A 90 14.11 3.91 7.66
N PRO A 91 14.98 3.02 7.17
CA PRO A 91 15.58 3.14 5.83
C PRO A 91 14.54 3.18 4.68
N TYR A 92 13.40 2.49 4.82
CA TYR A 92 12.34 2.53 3.81
C TYR A 92 11.68 3.91 3.72
N LEU A 93 11.33 4.50 4.86
CA LEU A 93 10.72 5.83 4.90
C LEU A 93 11.66 6.90 4.36
N ARG A 94 12.96 6.82 4.70
CA ARG A 94 13.97 7.70 4.10
C ARG A 94 14.05 7.55 2.59
N LEU A 95 13.96 6.32 2.08
CA LEU A 95 13.99 6.04 0.65
C LEU A 95 12.80 6.65 -0.09
N ILE A 96 11.57 6.46 0.41
CA ILE A 96 10.35 6.98 -0.26
C ILE A 96 10.24 8.51 -0.14
N ASN A 97 10.76 9.11 0.95
CA ASN A 97 10.75 10.55 1.19
C ASN A 97 12.00 11.28 0.64
N GLY A 98 12.90 10.57 -0.04
CA GLY A 98 14.10 11.16 -0.59
C GLY A 98 15.07 11.73 0.46
N GLY A 99 15.05 11.18 1.68
CA GLY A 99 15.87 11.63 2.81
C GLY A 99 15.39 12.91 3.48
N LYS A 100 14.20 13.43 3.11
CA LYS A 100 13.59 14.60 3.72
C LYS A 100 12.73 14.20 4.92
N ALA A 101 12.77 15.01 5.97
CA ALA A 101 11.79 14.89 7.07
C ALA A 101 10.50 15.63 6.66
N GLU A 102 9.39 14.93 6.69
CA GLU A 102 8.08 15.50 6.35
C GLU A 102 7.30 15.80 7.64
N PRO A 103 7.14 17.09 8.01
CA PRO A 103 6.46 17.48 9.25
C PRO A 103 4.93 17.28 9.19
N ILE A 104 4.39 17.21 7.97
CA ILE A 104 2.95 17.07 7.74
C ILE A 104 2.70 15.72 7.06
N LEU A 105 1.72 14.98 7.56
CA LEU A 105 1.25 13.75 6.96
C LEU A 105 -0.16 13.93 6.40
N TYR A 106 -0.36 13.44 5.20
CA TYR A 106 -1.64 13.52 4.51
C TYR A 106 -2.36 12.18 4.48
N ASN A 107 -3.69 12.22 4.57
CA ASN A 107 -4.57 11.06 4.37
C ASN A 107 -4.37 9.92 5.38
N HIS A 108 -3.83 10.19 6.59
CA HIS A 108 -3.73 9.21 7.66
C HIS A 108 -5.01 9.20 8.50
N LYS A 109 -6.01 8.47 8.04
CA LYS A 109 -7.33 8.43 8.62
C LYS A 109 -7.92 7.03 8.55
N ALA A 110 -8.42 6.54 9.67
CA ALA A 110 -8.98 5.20 9.77
C ALA A 110 -10.39 5.13 9.16
N ARG A 111 -10.72 3.96 8.61
CA ARG A 111 -12.03 3.67 8.05
C ARG A 111 -13.00 3.22 9.13
N TYR A 112 -14.28 3.61 8.99
CA TYR A 112 -15.38 3.11 9.82
C TYR A 112 -15.42 1.57 9.86
N LEU A 113 -15.65 1.03 11.03
CA LEU A 113 -15.76 -0.39 11.30
C LEU A 113 -16.97 -0.67 12.19
N ASN A 114 -17.92 -1.49 11.72
CA ASN A 114 -19.07 -1.91 12.51
C ASN A 114 -18.68 -2.97 13.57
N ASP A 115 -19.60 -3.30 14.48
CA ASP A 115 -19.32 -4.18 15.62
C ASP A 115 -18.95 -5.61 15.21
N VAL A 116 -19.59 -6.14 14.18
CA VAL A 116 -19.30 -7.48 13.66
C VAL A 116 -17.89 -7.53 13.09
N ASN A 117 -17.56 -6.60 12.20
CA ASN A 117 -16.23 -6.52 11.60
C ASN A 117 -15.12 -6.24 12.64
N TYR A 118 -15.43 -5.44 13.67
CA TYR A 118 -14.50 -5.21 14.76
C TYR A 118 -14.15 -6.51 15.50
N LYS A 119 -15.17 -7.34 15.82
CA LYS A 119 -14.96 -8.66 16.45
C LYS A 119 -14.12 -9.56 15.58
N ILE A 120 -14.43 -9.63 14.27
CA ILE A 120 -13.66 -10.44 13.30
C ILE A 120 -12.20 -9.98 13.26
N TYR A 121 -11.93 -8.67 13.09
CA TYR A 121 -10.57 -8.13 13.00
C TYR A 121 -9.76 -8.39 14.28
N LYS A 122 -10.43 -8.35 15.45
CA LYS A 122 -9.81 -8.61 16.76
C LYS A 122 -9.40 -10.07 16.93
N LEU A 123 -10.20 -11.02 16.40
CA LEU A 123 -9.99 -12.46 16.55
C LEU A 123 -8.95 -13.01 15.58
N LEU A 124 -8.82 -12.43 14.38
CA LEU A 124 -7.87 -12.90 13.38
C LEU A 124 -6.43 -12.64 13.81
N ASP A 125 -5.57 -13.63 13.63
CA ASP A 125 -4.12 -13.49 13.70
C ASP A 125 -3.55 -13.06 12.34
N GLN A 126 -2.30 -12.59 12.32
CA GLN A 126 -1.61 -12.22 11.07
C GLN A 126 -1.50 -13.42 10.13
N GLY A 127 -1.89 -13.23 8.89
CA GLY A 127 -1.90 -14.27 7.87
C GLY A 127 -3.20 -15.06 7.78
N ASN A 128 -4.11 -14.90 8.75
CA ASN A 128 -5.40 -15.55 8.76
C ASN A 128 -6.48 -14.74 8.02
N ASP A 129 -7.51 -15.41 7.58
CA ASP A 129 -8.58 -14.86 6.76
C ASP A 129 -9.98 -15.32 7.23
N ALA A 130 -10.97 -15.14 6.38
CA ALA A 130 -12.36 -15.53 6.64
C ALA A 130 -12.59 -17.03 6.94
N ALA A 131 -11.63 -17.90 6.61
CA ALA A 131 -11.72 -19.34 6.86
C ALA A 131 -11.22 -19.74 8.25
N ASP A 132 -10.66 -18.81 9.04
CA ASP A 132 -10.17 -19.09 10.39
C ASP A 132 -11.31 -19.58 11.30
N PRO A 133 -11.15 -20.72 11.99
CA PRO A 133 -12.16 -21.27 12.91
C PRO A 133 -12.62 -20.28 13.99
N LYS A 134 -11.76 -19.32 14.42
CA LYS A 134 -12.08 -18.31 15.42
C LYS A 134 -13.21 -17.36 15.00
N VAL A 135 -13.44 -17.19 13.70
CA VAL A 135 -14.47 -16.30 13.17
C VAL A 135 -15.69 -17.02 12.62
N LYS A 136 -15.71 -18.35 12.70
CA LYS A 136 -16.87 -19.17 12.32
C LYS A 136 -18.12 -18.74 13.12
N GLY A 137 -19.25 -18.64 12.45
CA GLY A 137 -20.53 -18.25 13.04
C GLY A 137 -20.73 -16.73 13.24
N ILE A 138 -19.67 -15.90 13.01
CA ILE A 138 -19.81 -14.44 13.03
C ILE A 138 -19.52 -13.79 11.66
N MET A 139 -19.12 -14.61 10.68
CA MET A 139 -18.82 -14.11 9.33
C MET A 139 -20.09 -13.71 8.59
N PRO A 140 -20.19 -12.47 8.05
CA PRO A 140 -21.40 -12.00 7.36
C PRO A 140 -21.75 -12.80 6.11
N TYR A 141 -20.80 -13.53 5.53
CA TYR A 141 -20.94 -14.25 4.26
C TYR A 141 -20.51 -15.71 4.38
N GLU A 142 -20.80 -16.36 5.49
CA GLU A 142 -20.34 -17.74 5.77
C GLU A 142 -20.69 -18.71 4.63
N ASN A 143 -21.89 -18.59 4.05
CA ASN A 143 -22.36 -19.43 2.93
C ASN A 143 -21.66 -19.12 1.58
N ARG A 144 -20.82 -18.07 1.52
CA ARG A 144 -20.15 -17.61 0.30
C ARG A 144 -18.63 -17.52 0.44
N LEU A 145 -18.03 -18.17 1.42
CA LEU A 145 -16.57 -18.16 1.65
C LEU A 145 -15.80 -18.65 0.41
N HIS A 146 -16.36 -19.60 -0.35
CA HIS A 146 -15.76 -20.08 -1.59
C HIS A 146 -15.63 -19.00 -2.68
N CYS A 147 -16.51 -17.95 -2.65
CA CYS A 147 -16.48 -16.83 -3.60
C CYS A 147 -15.58 -15.67 -3.14
N PHE A 148 -15.34 -15.54 -1.82
CA PHE A 148 -14.67 -14.36 -1.23
C PHE A 148 -13.37 -14.72 -0.52
N LYS A 149 -12.52 -15.51 -1.17
CA LYS A 149 -11.23 -15.98 -0.63
C LYS A 149 -10.27 -14.88 -0.21
N ASP A 150 -10.44 -13.66 -0.72
CA ASP A 150 -9.53 -12.53 -0.46
C ASP A 150 -10.01 -11.59 0.65
N LYS A 151 -11.19 -11.85 1.23
CA LYS A 151 -11.76 -11.00 2.27
C LYS A 151 -11.34 -11.41 3.67
N TYR A 152 -11.35 -10.44 4.57
CA TYR A 152 -10.99 -10.58 5.99
C TYR A 152 -9.58 -11.12 6.22
N TYR A 153 -8.64 -10.71 5.38
CA TYR A 153 -7.25 -11.09 5.54
C TYR A 153 -6.49 -10.10 6.43
N LYS A 154 -5.92 -10.60 7.54
CA LYS A 154 -5.04 -9.81 8.40
C LYS A 154 -3.62 -9.88 7.88
N LEU A 155 -3.09 -8.72 7.50
CA LEU A 155 -1.77 -8.60 6.88
C LEU A 155 -0.67 -9.14 7.80
N ILE A 156 0.41 -9.62 7.20
CA ILE A 156 1.61 -10.12 7.89
C ILE A 156 2.64 -9.00 7.89
N ALA A 157 3.07 -8.57 9.08
CA ALA A 157 3.98 -7.45 9.25
C ALA A 157 5.38 -7.69 8.62
N ASP A 158 5.90 -8.91 8.76
CA ASP A 158 7.24 -9.31 8.31
C ASP A 158 7.26 -9.85 6.85
N LYS A 159 6.24 -9.54 6.06
CA LYS A 159 6.18 -9.84 4.62
C LYS A 159 5.83 -8.57 3.84
N PRO A 160 6.19 -8.48 2.55
CA PRO A 160 5.67 -7.43 1.68
C PRO A 160 4.13 -7.44 1.71
N SER A 161 3.52 -6.26 1.70
CA SER A 161 2.06 -6.15 1.63
C SER A 161 1.50 -6.90 0.43
N ARG A 162 0.29 -7.39 0.54
CA ARG A 162 -0.52 -7.82 -0.61
C ARG A 162 -0.73 -6.63 -1.55
N THR A 163 -1.04 -6.92 -2.81
CA THR A 163 -1.31 -5.89 -3.82
C THR A 163 -2.41 -4.93 -3.38
N ILE A 164 -2.05 -3.66 -3.25
CA ILE A 164 -3.01 -2.55 -3.05
C ILE A 164 -3.79 -2.34 -4.34
N THR A 165 -5.10 -2.52 -4.30
CA THR A 165 -5.99 -2.42 -5.46
C THR A 165 -7.00 -1.28 -5.30
N ALA A 166 -7.52 -0.77 -6.42
CA ALA A 166 -8.60 0.22 -6.42
C ALA A 166 -9.87 -0.28 -5.72
N HIS A 167 -10.04 -1.60 -5.60
CA HIS A 167 -11.18 -2.23 -4.93
C HIS A 167 -11.24 -1.94 -3.43
N LEU A 168 -10.12 -1.55 -2.79
CA LEU A 168 -10.10 -1.11 -1.39
C LEU A 168 -11.09 0.02 -1.09
N ARG A 169 -11.51 0.80 -2.09
CA ARG A 169 -12.57 1.78 -1.95
C ARG A 169 -13.91 1.18 -1.47
N MET A 170 -14.19 -0.06 -1.83
CA MET A 170 -15.47 -0.74 -1.49
C MET A 170 -15.48 -1.20 -0.04
N ASP A 171 -14.48 -1.99 0.33
CA ASP A 171 -14.19 -2.41 1.70
C ASP A 171 -12.67 -2.62 1.82
N CYS A 172 -12.11 -2.56 2.98
CA CYS A 172 -10.69 -2.84 3.19
C CYS A 172 -10.47 -4.18 3.91
N HIS A 173 -11.43 -5.11 3.81
CA HIS A 173 -11.38 -6.38 4.53
C HIS A 173 -10.20 -7.27 4.14
N SER A 174 -9.69 -7.12 2.92
CA SER A 174 -8.47 -7.82 2.46
C SER A 174 -7.16 -7.26 3.00
N HIS A 175 -7.20 -6.12 3.70
CA HIS A 175 -6.04 -5.40 4.21
C HIS A 175 -6.27 -4.93 5.64
N ILE A 176 -6.52 -5.89 6.54
CA ILE A 176 -6.62 -5.64 7.98
C ILE A 176 -5.22 -5.35 8.51
N HIS A 177 -5.07 -4.28 9.29
CA HIS A 177 -3.80 -3.86 9.88
C HIS A 177 -3.25 -4.94 10.82
N PRO A 178 -1.93 -5.26 10.75
CA PRO A 178 -1.36 -6.38 11.52
C PRO A 178 -1.42 -6.19 13.03
N PHE A 179 -1.33 -4.94 13.52
CA PHE A 179 -1.23 -4.62 14.95
C PHE A 179 -2.44 -3.90 15.54
N GLN A 180 -3.34 -3.35 14.71
CA GLN A 180 -4.46 -2.53 15.16
C GLN A 180 -5.78 -3.09 14.65
N VAL A 181 -6.86 -2.97 15.42
CA VAL A 181 -8.19 -3.50 15.05
C VAL A 181 -8.88 -2.53 14.08
N ARG A 182 -8.32 -2.42 12.89
CA ARG A 182 -8.79 -1.60 11.77
C ARG A 182 -8.17 -2.08 10.44
N ALA A 183 -8.68 -1.61 9.34
CA ALA A 183 -7.97 -1.71 8.07
C ALA A 183 -6.83 -0.69 7.98
N ILE A 184 -5.90 -0.89 7.05
CA ILE A 184 -4.89 0.13 6.74
C ILE A 184 -5.54 1.41 6.24
N THR A 185 -4.92 2.56 6.56
CA THR A 185 -5.37 3.89 6.10
C THR A 185 -4.93 4.14 4.65
N PRO A 186 -5.47 5.18 3.98
CA PRO A 186 -4.96 5.59 2.67
C PRO A 186 -3.46 5.92 2.70
N ARG A 187 -2.94 6.58 3.75
CA ARG A 187 -1.50 6.87 3.87
C ARG A 187 -0.66 5.59 4.00
N GLU A 188 -1.07 4.64 4.82
CA GLU A 188 -0.40 3.36 4.96
C GLU A 188 -0.41 2.57 3.63
N ALA A 189 -1.55 2.58 2.92
CA ALA A 189 -1.64 2.01 1.57
C ALA A 189 -0.73 2.72 0.57
N ALA A 190 -0.62 4.04 0.63
CA ALA A 190 0.27 4.85 -0.21
C ALA A 190 1.75 4.54 0.06
N ARG A 191 2.15 4.43 1.33
CA ARG A 191 3.50 4.00 1.71
C ARG A 191 3.82 2.58 1.21
N CYS A 192 2.87 1.64 1.27
CA CYS A 192 3.06 0.31 0.67
C CYS A 192 3.34 0.38 -0.84
N GLN A 193 2.82 1.39 -1.54
CA GLN A 193 3.08 1.70 -2.95
C GLN A 193 4.25 2.68 -3.16
N SER A 194 5.05 2.91 -2.12
CA SER A 194 6.21 3.81 -2.13
C SER A 194 5.92 5.26 -2.52
N PHE A 195 4.69 5.76 -2.30
CA PHE A 195 4.43 7.20 -2.39
C PHE A 195 5.12 7.92 -1.24
N PRO A 196 5.75 9.08 -1.51
CA PRO A 196 6.31 9.92 -0.46
C PRO A 196 5.21 10.51 0.44
N ASP A 197 5.57 10.85 1.68
CA ASP A 197 4.60 11.31 2.67
C ASP A 197 4.07 12.72 2.39
N ASP A 198 4.81 13.53 1.63
CA ASP A 198 4.39 14.85 1.16
C ASP A 198 3.33 14.80 0.03
N TYR A 199 3.09 13.62 -0.56
CA TYR A 199 2.09 13.48 -1.62
C TYR A 199 0.67 13.43 -1.03
N MET A 200 -0.11 14.46 -1.25
CA MET A 200 -1.51 14.54 -0.82
C MET A 200 -2.46 14.01 -1.89
N PHE A 201 -3.26 13.01 -1.52
CA PHE A 201 -4.37 12.56 -2.37
C PHE A 201 -5.60 13.43 -2.15
N LEU A 202 -6.12 14.02 -3.23
CA LEU A 202 -7.26 14.92 -3.21
C LEU A 202 -8.59 14.18 -3.45
N GLY A 203 -9.69 14.80 -3.00
CA GLY A 203 -11.05 14.28 -3.17
C GLY A 203 -11.59 13.54 -1.95
N ALA A 204 -12.71 12.84 -2.14
CA ALA A 204 -13.40 12.11 -1.07
C ALA A 204 -12.57 10.92 -0.56
N TYR A 205 -12.69 10.63 0.72
CA TYR A 205 -11.92 9.60 1.42
C TYR A 205 -11.81 8.25 0.68
N LEU A 206 -12.93 7.72 0.20
CA LEU A 206 -12.91 6.43 -0.51
C LEU A 206 -12.25 6.51 -1.90
N LYS A 207 -12.23 7.69 -2.52
CA LYS A 207 -11.58 7.91 -3.82
C LYS A 207 -10.06 7.87 -3.70
N THR A 208 -9.50 8.20 -2.53
CA THR A 208 -8.04 8.12 -2.30
C THR A 208 -7.52 6.70 -2.42
N TYR A 209 -8.22 5.70 -1.89
CA TYR A 209 -7.84 4.29 -2.08
C TYR A 209 -7.85 3.88 -3.56
N MET A 210 -8.82 4.38 -4.33
CA MET A 210 -8.89 4.08 -5.76
C MET A 210 -7.71 4.68 -6.52
N GLN A 211 -7.32 5.92 -6.21
CA GLN A 211 -6.15 6.58 -6.80
C GLN A 211 -4.88 5.79 -6.50
N ILE A 212 -4.65 5.44 -5.23
CA ILE A 212 -3.49 4.66 -4.79
C ILE A 212 -3.46 3.29 -5.50
N GLY A 213 -4.59 2.57 -5.51
CA GLY A 213 -4.67 1.23 -6.09
C GLY A 213 -4.48 1.17 -7.61
N ASN A 214 -4.81 2.26 -8.33
CA ASN A 214 -4.60 2.38 -9.78
C ASN A 214 -3.18 2.80 -10.15
N ALA A 215 -2.41 3.32 -9.21
CA ALA A 215 -1.07 3.81 -9.48
C ALA A 215 -0.06 2.67 -9.71
N VAL A 216 0.98 3.00 -10.46
CA VAL A 216 2.24 2.24 -10.46
C VAL A 216 3.03 2.64 -9.21
N PRO A 217 3.62 1.69 -8.46
CA PRO A 217 4.46 2.04 -7.31
C PRO A 217 5.60 3.01 -7.72
N CYS A 218 5.79 4.09 -6.95
CA CYS A 218 6.70 5.18 -7.34
C CYS A 218 8.13 4.71 -7.53
N LEU A 219 8.68 3.87 -6.64
CA LEU A 219 10.04 3.34 -6.78
C LEU A 219 10.17 2.40 -8.00
N MET A 220 9.12 1.64 -8.33
CA MET A 220 9.12 0.81 -9.54
C MET A 220 9.12 1.68 -10.80
N ALA A 221 8.28 2.70 -10.86
CA ALA A 221 8.25 3.65 -11.97
C ALA A 221 9.61 4.37 -12.13
N LYS A 222 10.22 4.79 -11.01
CA LYS A 222 11.54 5.41 -10.99
C LYS A 222 12.61 4.46 -11.53
N GLY A 223 12.70 3.22 -11.06
CA GLY A 223 13.71 2.25 -11.51
C GLY A 223 13.61 1.91 -12.99
N ILE A 224 12.40 1.87 -13.55
CA ILE A 224 12.16 1.70 -14.98
C ILE A 224 12.61 2.96 -15.75
N ALA A 225 12.18 4.14 -15.30
CA ALA A 225 12.49 5.41 -15.96
C ALA A 225 13.99 5.73 -15.96
N GLU A 226 14.72 5.44 -14.88
CA GLU A 226 16.17 5.63 -14.79
C GLU A 226 16.92 4.81 -15.84
N THR A 227 16.43 3.62 -16.19
CA THR A 227 17.03 2.81 -17.26
C THR A 227 16.69 3.39 -18.63
N ILE A 228 15.42 3.71 -18.89
CA ILE A 228 14.96 4.23 -20.19
C ILE A 228 15.61 5.58 -20.51
N LYS A 229 15.81 6.44 -19.49
CA LYS A 229 16.40 7.78 -19.67
C LYS A 229 17.76 7.79 -20.37
N LYS A 230 18.48 6.67 -20.37
CA LYS A 230 19.77 6.55 -21.07
C LYS A 230 19.62 6.62 -22.59
N TYR A 231 18.41 6.39 -23.10
CA TYR A 231 18.07 6.29 -24.53
C TYR A 231 17.15 7.41 -25.00
N LEU A 232 17.01 8.47 -24.19
CA LEU A 232 16.28 9.69 -24.50
C LEU A 232 17.21 10.90 -24.61
#